data_1a4521bf9d43f4cd201a122b31e571e1
#
_entry.id   1a4521bf9d43f4cd201a122b31e571e1
#
_cell.length_a   1.000
_cell.length_b   1.000
_cell.length_c   1.000
_cell.angle_alpha   90.00
_cell.angle_beta   90.00
_cell.angle_gamma   90.00
#
_symmetry.space_group_name_H-M   'P 1'
#
loop_
_entity.id
_entity.type
_entity.pdbx_description
1 polymer ?
#
loop_
_entity_poly.entity_id
_entity_poly.type
_entity_poly.pdbx_seq_one_letter_code
_entity_poly.pdbx_strand_id
1 'polypeptide(L)'
;MEYDVVIVGGGPSGLTTAIKLKQLNQNLNVCVLEKASEIGAHILSGNVFETRALDELFPNWKELNTPIKTKVTKEKFLFLGKTKSLSWPTWLLPSVQQNHKNYIISLANLCRWLAEQAESLGVEIFPGFPASEILYNDDGSVKGVATQDMGIDKEGNKKDGFEPGIELFGKVTVFAEGCRGHLGKELIKKFELDKGKDPQQYGIGFKEIWEISEQKHEEGLVMHTAGWPLDNNTYGGSFMYHAENKQVFLGYVIGLDYKNPHLSPFDEFQRFKTHPAIKKIIEGGKRISYGARALIEGGYQSLPKMYMPGALLVGCDAGTLNMPKIKGSHTAMKSGIIAAETIIDHIKNNKELSVFEEKLGKSWLYKELYEARNVKPSFSWGLILGIIFTGIDQILFRGRLPFTLKHKHADHEALKP
;
A
#
# COMPACT_ATOMS: atom_id res chain seq x y z
N MET A 1 15.23 17.35 18.59
CA MET A 1 15.81 16.01 18.83
C MET A 1 16.65 15.62 17.63
N GLU A 2 17.78 14.93 17.85
CA GLU A 2 18.69 14.55 16.76
C GLU A 2 18.80 13.04 16.62
N TYR A 3 18.70 12.56 15.39
CA TYR A 3 18.77 11.15 15.03
C TYR A 3 19.71 10.96 13.82
N ASP A 4 20.15 9.74 13.60
CA ASP A 4 20.79 9.40 12.34
C ASP A 4 19.75 9.31 11.22
N VAL A 5 18.57 8.70 11.53
CA VAL A 5 17.48 8.54 10.57
C VAL A 5 16.14 8.83 11.23
N VAL A 6 15.37 9.73 10.62
CA VAL A 6 13.97 10.02 10.96
C VAL A 6 13.06 9.34 9.92
N ILE A 7 12.08 8.57 10.37
CA ILE A 7 11.14 7.86 9.50
C ILE A 7 9.73 8.36 9.77
N VAL A 8 9.04 8.83 8.74
CA VAL A 8 7.67 9.33 8.82
C VAL A 8 6.70 8.27 8.33
N GLY A 9 5.98 7.65 9.25
CA GLY A 9 4.97 6.62 9.01
C GLY A 9 5.34 5.24 9.52
N GLY A 10 4.56 4.73 10.49
CA GLY A 10 4.66 3.41 11.11
C GLY A 10 3.97 2.29 10.32
N GLY A 11 3.96 2.38 8.99
CA GLY A 11 3.45 1.35 8.10
C GLY A 11 4.50 0.29 7.73
N PRO A 12 4.15 -0.68 6.85
CA PRO A 12 5.08 -1.77 6.48
C PRO A 12 6.42 -1.29 5.94
N SER A 13 6.45 -0.22 5.13
CA SER A 13 7.70 0.31 4.56
C SER A 13 8.58 0.98 5.62
N GLY A 14 7.99 1.85 6.46
CA GLY A 14 8.74 2.57 7.50
C GLY A 14 9.32 1.64 8.55
N LEU A 15 8.50 0.73 9.09
CA LEU A 15 8.95 -0.25 10.09
C LEU A 15 10.02 -1.20 9.52
N THR A 16 9.86 -1.64 8.27
CA THR A 16 10.88 -2.47 7.60
C THR A 16 12.19 -1.71 7.42
N THR A 17 12.12 -0.41 7.07
CA THR A 17 13.32 0.45 6.98
C THR A 17 14.03 0.54 8.33
N ALA A 18 13.28 0.81 9.40
CA ALA A 18 13.82 0.93 10.76
C ALA A 18 14.51 -0.36 11.22
N ILE A 19 13.82 -1.49 11.08
CA ILE A 19 14.36 -2.81 11.43
C ILE A 19 15.64 -3.11 10.64
N LYS A 20 15.60 -2.92 9.32
CA LYS A 20 16.74 -3.23 8.45
C LYS A 20 17.94 -2.35 8.74
N LEU A 21 17.74 -1.06 9.06
CA LEU A 21 18.80 -0.15 9.51
C LEU A 21 19.50 -0.68 10.76
N LYS A 22 18.73 -1.07 11.77
CA LYS A 22 19.26 -1.61 13.03
C LYS A 22 19.95 -2.97 12.85
N GLN A 23 19.44 -3.83 11.94
CA GLN A 23 20.11 -5.08 11.57
C GLN A 23 21.47 -4.84 10.91
N LEU A 24 21.61 -3.78 10.09
CA LEU A 24 22.85 -3.45 9.39
C LEU A 24 23.82 -2.64 10.25
N ASN A 25 23.31 -1.88 11.20
CA ASN A 25 24.10 -1.10 12.15
C ASN A 25 23.31 -0.78 13.43
N GLN A 26 23.54 -1.55 14.48
CA GLN A 26 22.85 -1.40 15.77
C GLN A 26 23.08 -0.05 16.46
N ASN A 27 24.20 0.64 16.13
CA ASN A 27 24.58 1.91 16.77
C ASN A 27 23.82 3.13 16.20
N LEU A 28 23.04 2.97 15.14
CA LEU A 28 22.27 4.09 14.60
C LEU A 28 21.13 4.49 15.54
N ASN A 29 20.95 5.80 15.72
CA ASN A 29 19.79 6.38 16.36
C ASN A 29 18.68 6.53 15.32
N VAL A 30 17.63 5.74 15.44
CA VAL A 30 16.51 5.70 14.47
C VAL A 30 15.21 5.94 15.21
N CYS A 31 14.40 6.87 14.69
CA CYS A 31 13.04 7.06 15.18
C CYS A 31 11.99 6.91 14.08
N VAL A 32 10.78 6.53 14.48
CA VAL A 32 9.59 6.41 13.63
C VAL A 32 8.48 7.27 14.20
N LEU A 33 7.97 8.22 13.42
CA LEU A 33 6.78 8.99 13.74
C LEU A 33 5.54 8.31 13.16
N GLU A 34 4.48 8.17 13.94
CA GLU A 34 3.18 7.68 13.50
C GLU A 34 2.07 8.61 13.99
N LYS A 35 1.21 9.04 13.06
CA LYS A 35 0.10 9.95 13.37
C LYS A 35 -1.03 9.31 14.18
N ALA A 36 -1.20 7.99 14.07
CA ALA A 36 -2.18 7.25 14.83
C ALA A 36 -1.76 7.13 16.30
N SER A 37 -2.72 7.02 17.19
CA SER A 37 -2.49 6.85 18.65
C SER A 37 -1.72 5.57 18.99
N GLU A 38 -1.69 4.60 18.08
CA GLU A 38 -0.91 3.37 18.18
C GLU A 38 -0.57 2.86 16.78
N ILE A 39 0.49 2.07 16.64
CA ILE A 39 0.83 1.44 15.38
C ILE A 39 -0.30 0.54 14.89
N GLY A 40 -0.68 0.71 13.65
CA GLY A 40 -1.71 -0.10 13.00
C GLY A 40 -3.14 0.41 13.15
N ALA A 41 -3.43 1.41 14.02
CA ALA A 41 -4.79 1.90 14.24
C ALA A 41 -5.42 2.51 12.98
N HIS A 42 -4.64 3.16 12.12
CA HIS A 42 -5.11 3.70 10.84
C HIS A 42 -4.95 2.72 9.66
N ILE A 43 -4.53 1.49 9.92
CA ILE A 43 -4.38 0.46 8.88
C ILE A 43 -5.65 -0.35 8.80
N LEU A 44 -6.34 -0.24 7.67
CA LEU A 44 -7.51 -1.07 7.40
C LEU A 44 -7.10 -2.52 7.18
N SER A 45 -7.50 -3.37 8.10
CA SER A 45 -7.14 -4.79 8.13
C SER A 45 -7.68 -5.59 6.95
N GLY A 46 -7.08 -6.74 6.74
CA GLY A 46 -7.49 -7.74 5.76
C GLY A 46 -6.79 -7.58 4.43
N ASN A 47 -5.74 -8.37 4.22
CA ASN A 47 -5.14 -8.51 2.91
C ASN A 47 -4.63 -9.93 2.69
N VAL A 48 -4.37 -10.25 1.44
CA VAL A 48 -3.54 -11.39 1.06
C VAL A 48 -2.10 -10.92 1.02
N PHE A 49 -1.27 -11.52 1.84
CA PHE A 49 0.12 -11.14 2.07
C PHE A 49 1.09 -12.12 1.40
N GLU A 50 2.01 -11.58 0.61
CA GLU A 50 3.14 -12.31 0.04
C GLU A 50 4.36 -12.11 0.94
N THR A 51 4.99 -13.20 1.39
CA THR A 51 6.03 -13.16 2.42
C THR A 51 7.41 -12.79 1.90
N ARG A 52 7.63 -12.68 0.60
CA ARG A 52 8.95 -12.53 -0.03
C ARG A 52 9.84 -11.46 0.61
N ALA A 53 9.32 -10.29 0.90
CA ALA A 53 10.08 -9.24 1.58
C ALA A 53 10.31 -9.54 3.06
N LEU A 54 9.36 -10.22 3.71
CA LEU A 54 9.51 -10.67 5.09
C LEU A 54 10.55 -11.78 5.19
N ASP A 55 10.61 -12.70 4.21
CA ASP A 55 11.64 -13.74 4.12
C ASP A 55 13.06 -13.15 4.03
N GLU A 56 13.20 -11.98 3.38
CA GLU A 56 14.47 -11.24 3.31
C GLU A 56 14.78 -10.48 4.62
N LEU A 57 13.77 -9.98 5.32
CA LEU A 57 13.93 -9.22 6.56
C LEU A 57 14.17 -10.13 7.75
N PHE A 58 13.41 -11.21 7.85
CA PHE A 58 13.47 -12.24 8.90
C PHE A 58 13.40 -13.63 8.27
N PRO A 59 14.53 -14.24 7.88
CA PRO A 59 14.52 -15.59 7.27
C PRO A 59 13.85 -16.66 8.14
N ASN A 60 13.88 -16.48 9.45
CA ASN A 60 13.29 -17.39 10.45
C ASN A 60 11.92 -16.91 10.99
N TRP A 61 11.20 -16.01 10.29
CA TRP A 61 9.94 -15.46 10.79
C TRP A 61 8.89 -16.49 11.20
N LYS A 62 8.94 -17.69 10.63
CA LYS A 62 8.02 -18.81 10.97
C LYS A 62 8.25 -19.36 12.38
N GLU A 63 9.45 -19.17 12.94
CA GLU A 63 9.83 -19.58 14.29
C GLU A 63 9.51 -18.48 15.31
N LEU A 64 9.28 -17.26 14.82
CA LEU A 64 8.87 -16.13 15.64
C LEU A 64 7.35 -16.14 15.83
N ASN A 65 6.86 -15.63 16.95
CA ASN A 65 5.43 -15.54 17.22
C ASN A 65 4.75 -14.47 16.35
N THR A 66 4.68 -14.72 15.03
CA THR A 66 4.10 -13.78 14.06
C THR A 66 2.59 -13.92 13.99
N PRO A 67 1.85 -12.86 13.60
CA PRO A 67 0.42 -12.92 13.33
C PRO A 67 0.08 -13.53 11.96
N ILE A 68 1.02 -14.20 11.28
CA ILE A 68 0.86 -14.78 9.94
C ILE A 68 0.54 -16.25 10.08
N LYS A 69 -0.74 -16.61 10.17
CA LYS A 69 -1.18 -17.98 10.46
C LYS A 69 -1.99 -18.62 9.34
N THR A 70 -2.95 -17.90 8.76
CA THR A 70 -3.91 -18.43 7.80
C THR A 70 -3.32 -18.48 6.39
N LYS A 71 -2.93 -19.69 5.93
CA LYS A 71 -2.48 -19.90 4.54
C LYS A 71 -3.66 -19.84 3.58
N VAL A 72 -3.42 -19.37 2.36
CA VAL A 72 -4.40 -19.51 1.27
C VAL A 72 -4.45 -20.98 0.86
N THR A 73 -5.62 -21.59 1.04
CA THR A 73 -5.88 -23.01 0.73
C THR A 73 -6.76 -23.17 -0.50
N LYS A 74 -7.57 -22.17 -0.81
CA LYS A 74 -8.52 -22.21 -1.92
C LYS A 74 -8.70 -20.83 -2.56
N GLU A 75 -8.88 -20.82 -3.85
CA GLU A 75 -9.09 -19.60 -4.62
C GLU A 75 -10.36 -19.70 -5.48
N LYS A 76 -11.10 -18.60 -5.58
CA LYS A 76 -12.25 -18.44 -6.48
C LYS A 76 -12.17 -17.10 -7.20
N PHE A 77 -12.53 -17.10 -8.46
CA PHE A 77 -12.74 -15.88 -9.23
C PHE A 77 -14.13 -15.91 -9.85
N LEU A 78 -14.93 -14.87 -9.62
CA LEU A 78 -16.30 -14.78 -10.10
C LEU A 78 -16.48 -13.55 -10.99
N PHE A 79 -17.04 -13.75 -12.18
CA PHE A 79 -17.65 -12.67 -12.93
C PHE A 79 -19.10 -12.52 -12.48
N LEU A 80 -19.46 -11.34 -11.98
CA LEU A 80 -20.80 -11.04 -11.48
C LEU A 80 -21.64 -10.36 -12.57
N GLY A 81 -22.77 -10.97 -12.91
CA GLY A 81 -23.89 -10.29 -13.56
C GLY A 81 -24.81 -9.71 -12.49
N LYS A 82 -25.99 -9.19 -12.87
CA LYS A 82 -26.94 -8.56 -11.91
C LYS A 82 -27.42 -9.52 -10.82
N THR A 83 -27.65 -10.79 -11.16
CA THR A 83 -28.19 -11.82 -10.24
C THR A 83 -27.46 -13.16 -10.34
N LYS A 84 -26.69 -13.38 -11.38
CA LYS A 84 -25.96 -14.62 -11.64
C LYS A 84 -24.45 -14.37 -11.55
N SER A 85 -23.69 -15.40 -11.22
CA SER A 85 -22.24 -15.38 -11.24
C SER A 85 -21.69 -16.50 -12.10
N LEU A 86 -20.64 -16.21 -12.85
CA LEU A 86 -19.84 -17.19 -13.58
C LEU A 86 -18.54 -17.41 -12.85
N SER A 87 -18.26 -18.65 -12.45
CA SER A 87 -16.97 -19.02 -11.87
C SER A 87 -15.94 -19.21 -12.97
N TRP A 88 -14.80 -18.51 -12.83
CA TRP A 88 -13.67 -18.65 -13.73
C TRP A 88 -12.62 -19.59 -13.13
N PRO A 89 -12.06 -20.54 -13.91
CA PRO A 89 -11.01 -21.44 -13.43
C PRO A 89 -9.77 -20.66 -13.01
N THR A 90 -9.37 -20.76 -11.75
CA THR A 90 -8.26 -19.94 -11.20
C THR A 90 -6.90 -20.31 -11.79
N TRP A 91 -6.73 -21.54 -12.30
CA TRP A 91 -5.52 -21.95 -13.01
C TRP A 91 -5.32 -21.29 -14.39
N LEU A 92 -6.40 -20.70 -14.95
CA LEU A 92 -6.35 -19.84 -16.15
C LEU A 92 -6.06 -18.37 -15.85
N LEU A 93 -6.00 -17.98 -14.58
CA LEU A 93 -5.60 -16.62 -14.21
C LEU A 93 -4.10 -16.44 -14.42
N PRO A 94 -3.65 -15.24 -14.81
CA PRO A 94 -2.24 -14.89 -14.80
C PRO A 94 -1.58 -15.22 -13.47
N SER A 95 -0.34 -15.68 -13.49
CA SER A 95 0.39 -16.05 -12.26
C SER A 95 0.46 -14.91 -11.23
N VAL A 96 0.45 -13.66 -11.69
CA VAL A 96 0.41 -12.46 -10.85
C VAL A 96 -0.85 -12.38 -9.98
N GLN A 97 -1.94 -13.02 -10.38
CA GLN A 97 -3.21 -13.04 -9.64
C GLN A 97 -3.40 -14.31 -8.79
N GLN A 98 -2.51 -15.29 -8.88
CA GLN A 98 -2.59 -16.52 -8.08
C GLN A 98 -2.06 -16.29 -6.66
N ASN A 99 -2.69 -16.94 -5.67
CA ASN A 99 -2.44 -16.68 -4.24
C ASN A 99 -2.03 -17.90 -3.42
N HIS A 100 -1.90 -19.08 -4.01
CA HIS A 100 -1.69 -20.36 -3.33
C HIS A 100 -0.46 -20.45 -2.41
N LYS A 101 0.47 -19.48 -2.47
CA LYS A 101 1.67 -19.41 -1.59
C LYS A 101 1.57 -18.28 -0.55
N ASN A 102 0.46 -17.57 -0.55
CA ASN A 102 0.26 -16.37 0.27
C ASN A 102 -0.50 -16.70 1.56
N TYR A 103 -0.65 -15.69 2.40
CA TYR A 103 -1.37 -15.77 3.66
C TYR A 103 -2.46 -14.71 3.72
N ILE A 104 -3.56 -15.01 4.38
CA ILE A 104 -4.57 -14.01 4.75
C ILE A 104 -4.19 -13.47 6.11
N ILE A 105 -4.01 -12.16 6.23
CA ILE A 105 -3.55 -11.53 7.47
C ILE A 105 -4.32 -10.26 7.81
N SER A 106 -4.26 -9.87 9.09
CA SER A 106 -4.49 -8.49 9.51
C SER A 106 -3.20 -7.69 9.34
N LEU A 107 -3.19 -6.73 8.41
CA LEU A 107 -2.03 -5.87 8.19
C LEU A 107 -1.73 -4.99 9.41
N ALA A 108 -2.76 -4.59 10.16
CA ALA A 108 -2.59 -3.85 11.40
C ALA A 108 -1.80 -4.69 12.44
N ASN A 109 -2.16 -5.97 12.61
CA ASN A 109 -1.44 -6.86 13.53
C ASN A 109 -0.01 -7.13 13.06
N LEU A 110 0.22 -7.26 11.75
CA LEU A 110 1.58 -7.37 11.22
C LEU A 110 2.41 -6.13 11.54
N CYS A 111 1.84 -4.92 11.39
CA CYS A 111 2.57 -3.68 11.73
C CYS A 111 2.84 -3.58 13.23
N ARG A 112 1.92 -3.97 14.11
CA ARG A 112 2.18 -4.03 15.56
C ARG A 112 3.35 -4.96 15.87
N TRP A 113 3.33 -6.15 15.31
CA TRP A 113 4.42 -7.12 15.48
C TRP A 113 5.76 -6.57 14.95
N LEU A 114 5.77 -5.92 13.77
CA LEU A 114 6.97 -5.27 13.23
C LEU A 114 7.46 -4.14 14.14
N ALA A 115 6.56 -3.38 14.76
CA ALA A 115 6.93 -2.34 15.71
C ALA A 115 7.59 -2.93 16.95
N GLU A 116 7.05 -4.01 17.53
CA GLU A 116 7.68 -4.74 18.65
C GLU A 116 9.09 -5.22 18.27
N GLN A 117 9.28 -5.72 17.04
CA GLN A 117 10.61 -6.11 16.56
C GLN A 117 11.55 -4.90 16.42
N ALA A 118 11.05 -3.77 15.92
CA ALA A 118 11.82 -2.53 15.78
C ALA A 118 12.27 -1.98 17.16
N GLU A 119 11.34 -1.92 18.12
CA GLU A 119 11.62 -1.48 19.49
C GLU A 119 12.63 -2.40 20.20
N SER A 120 12.52 -3.72 20.01
CA SER A 120 13.47 -4.69 20.55
C SER A 120 14.91 -4.50 20.03
N LEU A 121 15.05 -3.89 18.84
CA LEU A 121 16.34 -3.51 18.25
C LEU A 121 16.77 -2.11 18.66
N GLY A 122 16.01 -1.39 19.49
CA GLY A 122 16.32 -0.04 19.96
C GLY A 122 15.93 1.07 18.97
N VAL A 123 14.85 0.87 18.22
CA VAL A 123 14.18 1.94 17.46
C VAL A 123 13.23 2.67 18.39
N GLU A 124 13.25 4.00 18.38
CA GLU A 124 12.27 4.82 19.10
C GLU A 124 11.02 5.01 18.22
N ILE A 125 9.85 4.62 18.71
CA ILE A 125 8.58 4.79 17.99
C ILE A 125 7.71 5.79 18.73
N PHE A 126 7.24 6.82 18.01
CA PHE A 126 6.40 7.89 18.54
C PHE A 126 5.00 7.83 17.93
N PRO A 127 4.07 7.04 18.48
CA PRO A 127 2.67 7.06 18.09
C PRO A 127 1.98 8.31 18.65
N GLY A 128 1.02 8.85 17.88
CA GLY A 128 0.31 10.10 18.24
C GLY A 128 1.03 11.38 17.80
N PHE A 129 2.20 11.27 17.15
CA PHE A 129 3.00 12.42 16.69
C PHE A 129 2.99 12.52 15.15
N PRO A 130 2.04 13.25 14.55
CA PRO A 130 2.03 13.49 13.11
C PRO A 130 3.15 14.44 12.71
N ALA A 131 3.98 14.05 11.75
CA ALA A 131 4.85 15.00 11.07
C ALA A 131 3.99 15.95 10.23
N SER A 132 4.15 17.25 10.41
CA SER A 132 3.32 18.29 9.79
C SER A 132 4.08 19.21 8.86
N GLU A 133 5.40 19.33 9.04
CA GLU A 133 6.25 20.23 8.29
C GLU A 133 7.60 19.59 7.97
N ILE A 134 8.15 19.92 6.80
CA ILE A 134 9.48 19.48 6.38
C ILE A 134 10.48 20.58 6.71
N LEU A 135 11.53 20.24 7.41
CA LEU A 135 12.62 21.14 7.74
C LEU A 135 13.72 21.01 6.68
N TYR A 136 14.27 22.16 6.27
CA TYR A 136 15.30 22.24 5.23
C TYR A 136 16.58 22.90 5.75
N ASN A 137 17.71 22.48 5.21
CA ASN A 137 18.97 23.20 5.33
C ASN A 137 19.00 24.43 4.40
N ASP A 138 19.98 25.31 4.56
CA ASP A 138 20.13 26.52 3.74
C ASP A 138 20.37 26.20 2.25
N ASP A 139 20.92 25.03 1.94
CA ASP A 139 21.10 24.51 0.57
C ASP A 139 19.84 23.89 -0.03
N GLY A 140 18.73 23.88 0.72
CA GLY A 140 17.45 23.32 0.33
C GLY A 140 17.32 21.80 0.50
N SER A 141 18.34 21.11 1.00
CA SER A 141 18.25 19.68 1.34
C SER A 141 17.35 19.46 2.56
N VAL A 142 16.69 18.30 2.64
CA VAL A 142 15.86 17.93 3.80
C VAL A 142 16.78 17.64 4.99
N LYS A 143 16.50 18.26 6.14
CA LYS A 143 17.22 18.03 7.40
C LYS A 143 16.40 17.33 8.47
N GLY A 144 15.08 17.17 8.25
CA GLY A 144 14.18 16.56 9.22
C GLY A 144 12.74 16.96 9.03
N VAL A 145 11.94 16.78 10.08
CA VAL A 145 10.52 17.17 10.12
C VAL A 145 10.17 17.79 11.46
N ALA A 146 9.11 18.62 11.48
CA ALA A 146 8.46 19.07 12.71
C ALA A 146 7.12 18.36 12.89
N THR A 147 6.75 18.07 14.15
CA THR A 147 5.41 17.61 14.49
C THR A 147 4.46 18.79 14.60
N GLN A 148 3.16 18.50 14.58
CA GLN A 148 2.15 19.53 14.70
C GLN A 148 2.09 20.07 16.14
N ASP A 149 1.86 21.40 16.27
CA ASP A 149 1.48 22.00 17.54
C ASP A 149 0.17 21.38 18.04
N MET A 150 0.10 21.09 19.34
CA MET A 150 -1.08 20.55 19.99
C MET A 150 -1.79 21.64 20.79
N GLY A 151 -3.11 21.48 20.97
CA GLY A 151 -3.89 22.46 21.78
C GLY A 151 -4.11 23.82 21.08
N ILE A 152 -4.26 23.85 19.75
CA ILE A 152 -4.66 25.02 18.97
C ILE A 152 -6.17 24.94 18.64
N ASP A 153 -6.88 26.07 18.69
CA ASP A 153 -8.26 26.15 18.24
C ASP A 153 -8.37 26.31 16.70
N LYS A 154 -9.59 26.39 16.18
CA LYS A 154 -9.83 26.55 14.74
C LYS A 154 -9.37 27.89 14.18
N GLU A 155 -9.27 28.89 15.03
CA GLU A 155 -8.83 30.26 14.72
C GLU A 155 -7.31 30.41 14.85
N GLY A 156 -6.58 29.36 15.31
CA GLY A 156 -5.13 29.39 15.49
C GLY A 156 -4.67 29.86 16.87
N ASN A 157 -5.58 30.07 17.84
CA ASN A 157 -5.21 30.52 19.18
C ASN A 157 -4.82 29.33 20.06
N LYS A 158 -3.88 29.56 20.98
CA LYS A 158 -3.44 28.58 21.96
C LYS A 158 -4.52 28.36 23.02
N LYS A 159 -4.86 27.09 23.26
CA LYS A 159 -5.76 26.67 24.36
C LYS A 159 -4.97 26.35 25.62
N ASP A 160 -5.71 26.14 26.72
CA ASP A 160 -5.13 25.52 27.93
C ASP A 160 -4.60 24.13 27.54
N GLY A 161 -3.31 23.86 27.82
CA GLY A 161 -2.63 22.63 27.40
C GLY A 161 -2.00 22.72 26.00
N PHE A 162 -1.71 23.93 25.51
CA PHE A 162 -0.89 24.11 24.30
C PHE A 162 0.51 23.50 24.50
N GLU A 163 0.90 22.65 23.56
CA GLU A 163 2.25 22.09 23.46
C GLU A 163 2.79 22.39 22.05
N PRO A 164 3.98 23.02 21.96
CA PRO A 164 4.59 23.27 20.66
C PRO A 164 5.03 21.97 20.00
N GLY A 165 4.98 21.93 18.68
CA GLY A 165 5.54 20.85 17.88
C GLY A 165 7.04 20.66 18.16
N ILE A 166 7.51 19.45 17.97
CA ILE A 166 8.91 19.06 18.18
C ILE A 166 9.60 18.95 16.84
N GLU A 167 10.77 19.57 16.70
CA GLU A 167 11.64 19.40 15.56
C GLU A 167 12.52 18.15 15.73
N LEU A 168 12.49 17.26 14.72
CA LEU A 168 13.33 16.06 14.65
C LEU A 168 14.26 16.19 13.46
N PHE A 169 15.54 16.24 13.76
CA PHE A 169 16.62 16.34 12.76
C PHE A 169 17.21 14.97 12.48
N GLY A 170 17.52 14.69 11.22
CA GLY A 170 18.13 13.43 10.80
C GLY A 170 19.16 13.64 9.69
N LYS A 171 20.20 12.83 9.65
CA LYS A 171 21.13 12.79 8.51
C LYS A 171 20.40 12.39 7.22
N VAL A 172 19.39 11.54 7.36
CA VAL A 172 18.45 11.16 6.28
C VAL A 172 17.05 11.07 6.86
N THR A 173 16.06 11.62 6.12
CA THR A 173 14.63 11.46 6.44
C THR A 173 13.98 10.51 5.44
N VAL A 174 13.18 9.56 5.92
CA VAL A 174 12.45 8.58 5.10
C VAL A 174 10.96 8.86 5.19
N PHE A 175 10.33 9.17 4.06
CA PHE A 175 8.89 9.39 3.97
C PHE A 175 8.19 8.10 3.56
N ALA A 176 7.36 7.58 4.45
CA ALA A 176 6.62 6.32 4.36
C ALA A 176 5.13 6.51 4.68
N GLU A 177 4.57 7.67 4.34
CA GLU A 177 3.24 8.14 4.72
C GLU A 177 2.08 7.35 4.06
N GLY A 178 2.39 6.50 3.09
CA GLY A 178 1.40 5.71 2.35
C GLY A 178 0.78 6.47 1.18
N CYS A 179 -0.41 6.05 0.74
CA CYS A 179 -1.05 6.64 -0.42
C CYS A 179 -1.35 8.14 -0.20
N ARG A 180 -0.75 9.01 -1.03
CA ARG A 180 -0.88 10.46 -0.96
C ARG A 180 -0.50 11.04 0.41
N GLY A 181 0.67 10.73 0.91
CA GLY A 181 1.27 11.41 2.04
C GLY A 181 1.27 12.93 1.81
N HIS A 182 0.95 13.74 2.84
CA HIS A 182 0.86 15.17 2.62
C HIS A 182 2.25 15.81 2.44
N LEU A 183 3.26 15.35 3.18
CA LEU A 183 4.65 15.79 3.02
C LEU A 183 5.28 15.21 1.74
N GLY A 184 4.98 13.95 1.42
CA GLY A 184 5.39 13.33 0.15
C GLY A 184 4.95 14.13 -1.08
N LYS A 185 3.72 14.69 -1.09
CA LYS A 185 3.24 15.56 -2.17
C LYS A 185 4.05 16.85 -2.29
N GLU A 186 4.41 17.47 -1.16
CA GLU A 186 5.24 18.66 -1.14
C GLU A 186 6.63 18.40 -1.73
N LEU A 187 7.25 17.27 -1.32
CA LEU A 187 8.54 16.84 -1.83
C LEU A 187 8.52 16.55 -3.32
N ILE A 188 7.50 15.80 -3.80
CA ILE A 188 7.33 15.49 -5.22
C ILE A 188 7.27 16.79 -6.02
N LYS A 189 6.49 17.77 -5.58
CA LYS A 189 6.35 19.07 -6.24
C LYS A 189 7.65 19.90 -6.14
N LYS A 190 8.25 20.01 -4.95
CA LYS A 190 9.43 20.85 -4.71
C LYS A 190 10.65 20.40 -5.50
N PHE A 191 10.86 19.07 -5.54
CA PHE A 191 12.03 18.47 -6.21
C PHE A 191 11.72 17.95 -7.61
N GLU A 192 10.52 18.24 -8.16
CA GLU A 192 10.06 17.78 -9.48
C GLU A 192 10.27 16.27 -9.68
N LEU A 193 9.95 15.45 -8.65
CA LEU A 193 10.28 14.02 -8.64
C LEU A 193 9.49 13.21 -9.67
N ASP A 194 8.34 13.70 -10.10
CA ASP A 194 7.46 13.09 -11.10
C ASP A 194 7.68 13.63 -12.52
N LYS A 195 8.70 14.47 -12.73
CA LYS A 195 9.01 15.04 -14.03
C LYS A 195 9.29 13.95 -15.08
N GLY A 196 8.51 13.99 -16.17
CA GLY A 196 8.61 13.00 -17.25
C GLY A 196 7.99 11.63 -16.94
N LYS A 197 7.25 11.51 -15.84
CA LYS A 197 6.45 10.33 -15.50
C LYS A 197 5.01 10.49 -15.97
N ASP A 198 4.31 9.37 -16.13
CA ASP A 198 2.87 9.40 -16.38
C ASP A 198 2.11 9.89 -15.14
N PRO A 199 0.91 10.49 -15.29
CA PRO A 199 0.08 10.88 -14.15
C PRO A 199 -0.20 9.70 -13.23
N GLN A 200 -0.20 9.97 -11.91
CA GLN A 200 -0.55 8.95 -10.93
C GLN A 200 -2.04 8.63 -10.99
N GLN A 201 -2.37 7.37 -10.84
CA GLN A 201 -3.74 6.87 -10.79
C GLN A 201 -4.09 6.40 -9.38
N TYR A 202 -5.33 6.57 -8.98
CA TYR A 202 -5.81 6.21 -7.65
C TYR A 202 -7.08 5.37 -7.70
N GLY A 203 -7.30 4.60 -6.66
CA GLY A 203 -8.55 3.92 -6.38
C GLY A 203 -9.02 4.27 -4.97
N ILE A 204 -10.30 4.08 -4.70
CA ILE A 204 -10.85 4.06 -3.35
C ILE A 204 -11.27 2.65 -2.99
N GLY A 205 -10.74 2.13 -1.89
CA GLY A 205 -11.09 0.82 -1.36
C GLY A 205 -11.91 0.93 -0.09
N PHE A 206 -13.08 0.29 -0.08
CA PHE A 206 -13.90 0.07 1.11
C PHE A 206 -13.64 -1.32 1.63
N LYS A 207 -13.57 -1.46 2.94
CA LYS A 207 -13.45 -2.76 3.60
C LYS A 207 -14.36 -2.88 4.79
N GLU A 208 -14.85 -4.08 5.00
CA GLU A 208 -15.57 -4.48 6.20
C GLU A 208 -14.99 -5.80 6.71
N ILE A 209 -15.00 -5.95 8.03
CA ILE A 209 -14.72 -7.22 8.70
C ILE A 209 -16.03 -7.75 9.22
N TRP A 210 -16.37 -8.97 8.83
CA TRP A 210 -17.58 -9.66 9.24
C TRP A 210 -17.24 -10.91 10.03
N GLU A 211 -17.92 -11.15 11.11
CA GLU A 211 -17.97 -12.43 11.79
C GLU A 211 -19.19 -13.20 11.27
N ILE A 212 -18.98 -14.39 10.72
CA ILE A 212 -20.03 -15.20 10.12
C ILE A 212 -20.16 -16.57 10.81
N SER A 213 -21.25 -17.29 10.53
CA SER A 213 -21.43 -18.62 11.08
C SER A 213 -20.38 -19.60 10.56
N GLU A 214 -20.03 -20.60 11.36
CA GLU A 214 -19.07 -21.64 11.03
C GLU A 214 -19.42 -22.39 9.76
N GLN A 215 -20.71 -22.67 9.53
CA GLN A 215 -21.21 -23.38 8.35
C GLN A 215 -20.97 -22.61 7.03
N LYS A 216 -20.77 -21.29 7.10
CA LYS A 216 -20.52 -20.43 5.94
C LYS A 216 -19.03 -20.06 5.81
N HIS A 217 -18.25 -20.35 6.83
CA HIS A 217 -16.82 -20.00 6.88
C HIS A 217 -15.96 -21.11 6.27
N GLU A 218 -14.97 -20.73 5.47
CA GLU A 218 -13.99 -21.64 4.86
C GLU A 218 -12.59 -21.00 5.00
N GLU A 219 -11.92 -21.23 6.14
CA GLU A 219 -10.63 -20.62 6.42
C GLU A 219 -9.61 -20.84 5.30
N GLY A 220 -8.91 -19.78 4.90
CA GLY A 220 -7.95 -19.82 3.80
C GLY A 220 -8.57 -19.62 2.41
N LEU A 221 -9.88 -19.43 2.29
CA LEU A 221 -10.52 -19.12 1.02
C LEU A 221 -10.26 -17.65 0.63
N VAL A 222 -9.73 -17.47 -0.58
CA VAL A 222 -9.59 -16.16 -1.27
C VAL A 222 -10.58 -16.13 -2.43
N MET A 223 -11.44 -15.13 -2.45
CA MET A 223 -12.37 -14.89 -3.56
C MET A 223 -12.16 -13.48 -4.10
N HIS A 224 -11.99 -13.38 -5.42
CA HIS A 224 -12.02 -12.12 -6.15
C HIS A 224 -13.22 -12.07 -7.09
N THR A 225 -13.75 -10.88 -7.34
CA THR A 225 -14.84 -10.71 -8.31
C THR A 225 -14.61 -9.49 -9.20
N ALA A 226 -15.19 -9.54 -10.41
CA ALA A 226 -15.26 -8.43 -11.35
C ALA A 226 -16.68 -8.34 -11.95
N GLY A 227 -17.03 -7.19 -12.55
CA GLY A 227 -18.31 -6.93 -13.16
C GLY A 227 -19.30 -6.21 -12.23
N TRP A 228 -20.57 -6.68 -12.20
CA TRP A 228 -21.62 -6.02 -11.42
C TRP A 228 -21.17 -5.76 -9.96
N PRO A 229 -21.50 -4.60 -9.36
CA PRO A 229 -22.43 -3.56 -9.82
C PRO A 229 -21.83 -2.52 -10.79
N LEU A 230 -20.54 -2.54 -11.05
CA LEU A 230 -19.91 -1.62 -12.01
C LEU A 230 -20.26 -1.99 -13.45
N ASP A 231 -20.24 -0.98 -14.30
CA ASP A 231 -20.37 -1.14 -15.74
C ASP A 231 -19.02 -1.50 -16.41
N ASN A 232 -19.05 -1.69 -17.74
CA ASN A 232 -17.85 -2.04 -18.49
C ASN A 232 -16.77 -0.93 -18.52
N ASN A 233 -17.14 0.31 -18.24
CA ASN A 233 -16.27 1.48 -18.36
C ASN A 233 -15.71 1.96 -17.03
N THR A 234 -16.16 1.38 -15.93
CA THR A 234 -15.70 1.71 -14.58
C THR A 234 -14.77 0.63 -14.07
N TYR A 235 -13.49 0.98 -13.88
CA TYR A 235 -12.51 0.06 -13.33
C TYR A 235 -12.76 -0.22 -11.86
N GLY A 236 -12.69 -1.50 -11.49
CA GLY A 236 -12.87 -1.90 -10.10
C GLY A 236 -13.14 -3.39 -9.94
N GLY A 237 -13.36 -3.79 -8.70
CA GLY A 237 -13.64 -5.17 -8.34
C GLY A 237 -13.72 -5.37 -6.85
N SER A 238 -13.96 -6.62 -6.44
CA SER A 238 -14.07 -6.94 -5.03
C SER A 238 -13.19 -8.10 -4.63
N PHE A 239 -13.04 -8.22 -3.33
CA PHE A 239 -12.42 -9.39 -2.71
C PHE A 239 -13.19 -9.80 -1.46
N MET A 240 -13.09 -11.10 -1.14
CA MET A 240 -13.57 -11.70 0.09
C MET A 240 -12.55 -12.72 0.55
N TYR A 241 -12.02 -12.56 1.76
CA TYR A 241 -11.00 -13.42 2.34
C TYR A 241 -11.49 -14.00 3.65
N HIS A 242 -11.48 -15.31 3.77
CA HIS A 242 -11.87 -16.01 4.99
C HIS A 242 -10.63 -16.23 5.87
N ALA A 243 -10.51 -15.38 6.88
CA ALA A 243 -9.41 -15.38 7.84
C ALA A 243 -9.68 -16.31 9.03
N GLU A 244 -8.80 -16.32 10.02
CA GLU A 244 -9.02 -17.00 11.29
C GLU A 244 -10.26 -16.49 12.04
N ASN A 245 -10.69 -17.19 13.07
CA ASN A 245 -11.76 -16.79 14.00
C ASN A 245 -13.12 -16.51 13.32
N LYS A 246 -13.48 -17.22 12.25
CA LYS A 246 -14.72 -17.04 11.50
C LYS A 246 -14.87 -15.63 10.91
N GLN A 247 -13.77 -14.91 10.78
CA GLN A 247 -13.77 -13.58 10.19
C GLN A 247 -13.65 -13.64 8.67
N VAL A 248 -14.42 -12.76 8.03
CA VAL A 248 -14.37 -12.54 6.58
C VAL A 248 -14.03 -11.07 6.33
N PHE A 249 -12.96 -10.85 5.59
CA PHE A 249 -12.56 -9.54 5.12
C PHE A 249 -13.19 -9.30 3.75
N LEU A 250 -14.17 -8.42 3.71
CA LEU A 250 -14.90 -8.05 2.51
C LEU A 250 -14.45 -6.68 2.04
N GLY A 251 -14.06 -6.56 0.79
CA GLY A 251 -13.65 -5.27 0.24
C GLY A 251 -14.10 -5.04 -1.19
N TYR A 252 -14.17 -3.77 -1.55
CA TYR A 252 -14.56 -3.28 -2.86
C TYR A 252 -13.68 -2.09 -3.25
N VAL A 253 -13.10 -2.14 -4.44
CA VAL A 253 -12.20 -1.11 -4.94
C VAL A 253 -12.76 -0.55 -6.23
N ILE A 254 -12.76 0.78 -6.36
CA ILE A 254 -13.15 1.50 -7.57
C ILE A 254 -12.03 2.48 -7.92
N GLY A 255 -11.59 2.46 -9.18
CA GLY A 255 -10.67 3.47 -9.71
C GLY A 255 -11.31 4.85 -9.70
N LEU A 256 -10.57 5.89 -9.33
CA LEU A 256 -11.09 7.26 -9.24
C LEU A 256 -11.18 7.97 -10.60
N ASP A 257 -10.84 7.27 -11.67
CA ASP A 257 -10.97 7.71 -13.06
C ASP A 257 -12.37 7.43 -13.66
N TYR A 258 -13.40 7.18 -12.83
CA TYR A 258 -14.76 6.95 -13.30
C TYR A 258 -15.37 8.22 -13.92
N LYS A 259 -16.17 8.03 -14.99
CA LYS A 259 -16.73 9.13 -15.80
C LYS A 259 -18.11 9.61 -15.36
N ASN A 260 -18.79 8.82 -14.51
CA ASN A 260 -20.13 9.15 -14.03
C ASN A 260 -20.05 9.95 -12.72
N PRO A 261 -20.37 11.27 -12.72
CA PRO A 261 -20.28 12.08 -11.51
C PRO A 261 -21.29 11.68 -10.41
N HIS A 262 -22.31 10.92 -10.77
CA HIS A 262 -23.31 10.41 -9.82
C HIS A 262 -22.97 9.04 -9.24
N LEU A 263 -21.85 8.44 -9.64
CA LEU A 263 -21.39 7.18 -9.06
C LEU A 263 -20.91 7.43 -7.63
N SER A 264 -21.53 6.78 -6.67
CA SER A 264 -21.06 6.74 -5.28
C SER A 264 -20.33 5.43 -5.04
N PRO A 265 -18.98 5.45 -4.87
CA PRO A 265 -18.23 4.24 -4.56
C PRO A 265 -18.73 3.48 -3.33
N PHE A 266 -19.20 4.20 -2.31
CA PHE A 266 -19.80 3.59 -1.12
C PHE A 266 -21.10 2.84 -1.46
N ASP A 267 -22.00 3.44 -2.25
CA ASP A 267 -23.27 2.80 -2.61
C ASP A 267 -23.05 1.59 -3.51
N GLU A 268 -22.07 1.63 -4.41
CA GLU A 268 -21.70 0.47 -5.21
C GLU A 268 -21.20 -0.69 -4.32
N PHE A 269 -20.48 -0.42 -3.25
CA PHE A 269 -20.11 -1.43 -2.27
C PHE A 269 -21.34 -1.99 -1.53
N GLN A 270 -22.34 -1.15 -1.17
CA GLN A 270 -23.59 -1.63 -0.56
C GLN A 270 -24.36 -2.50 -1.54
N ARG A 271 -24.48 -2.09 -2.81
CA ARG A 271 -25.12 -2.88 -3.87
C ARG A 271 -24.42 -4.23 -4.04
N PHE A 272 -23.09 -4.25 -4.11
CA PHE A 272 -22.33 -5.48 -4.22
C PHE A 272 -22.70 -6.51 -3.15
N LYS A 273 -22.89 -6.08 -1.90
CA LYS A 273 -23.27 -6.97 -0.78
C LYS A 273 -24.65 -7.61 -0.98
N THR A 274 -25.53 -7.01 -1.77
CA THR A 274 -26.86 -7.57 -2.06
C THR A 274 -26.84 -8.67 -3.12
N HIS A 275 -25.73 -8.85 -3.84
CA HIS A 275 -25.61 -9.90 -4.85
C HIS A 275 -25.78 -11.29 -4.21
N PRO A 276 -26.59 -12.21 -4.80
CA PRO A 276 -26.89 -13.51 -4.18
C PRO A 276 -25.65 -14.34 -3.82
N ALA A 277 -24.60 -14.29 -4.64
CA ALA A 277 -23.34 -15.01 -4.36
C ALA A 277 -22.60 -14.49 -3.12
N ILE A 278 -22.78 -13.22 -2.78
CA ILE A 278 -22.11 -12.55 -1.64
C ILE A 278 -23.04 -12.57 -0.42
N LYS A 279 -24.31 -12.16 -0.61
CA LYS A 279 -25.32 -12.09 0.45
C LYS A 279 -25.41 -13.40 1.23
N LYS A 280 -25.48 -14.55 0.54
CA LYS A 280 -25.58 -15.88 1.18
C LYS A 280 -24.46 -16.18 2.18
N ILE A 281 -23.29 -15.55 2.02
CA ILE A 281 -22.13 -15.76 2.91
C ILE A 281 -22.26 -14.87 4.14
N ILE A 282 -22.54 -13.58 3.95
CA ILE A 282 -22.55 -12.59 5.04
C ILE A 282 -23.88 -12.48 5.78
N GLU A 283 -24.98 -12.99 5.20
CA GLU A 283 -26.31 -12.92 5.82
C GLU A 283 -26.36 -13.65 7.15
N GLY A 284 -26.88 -12.96 8.18
CA GLY A 284 -26.86 -13.43 9.57
C GLY A 284 -25.54 -13.24 10.29
N GLY A 285 -24.51 -12.71 9.62
CA GLY A 285 -23.25 -12.32 10.24
C GLY A 285 -23.32 -10.95 10.89
N LYS A 286 -22.30 -10.63 11.68
CA LYS A 286 -22.12 -9.34 12.35
C LYS A 286 -20.92 -8.60 11.73
N ARG A 287 -21.14 -7.37 11.26
CA ARG A 287 -20.05 -6.48 10.87
C ARG A 287 -19.39 -5.92 12.12
N ILE A 288 -18.09 -6.22 12.31
CA ILE A 288 -17.33 -5.84 13.50
C ILE A 288 -16.43 -4.63 13.26
N SER A 289 -16.04 -4.37 11.99
CA SER A 289 -15.22 -3.19 11.65
C SER A 289 -15.47 -2.78 10.20
N TYR A 290 -15.18 -1.53 9.89
CA TYR A 290 -15.23 -0.99 8.52
C TYR A 290 -14.28 0.19 8.36
N GLY A 291 -13.97 0.52 7.12
CA GLY A 291 -13.20 1.69 6.76
C GLY A 291 -13.03 1.84 5.26
N ALA A 292 -12.47 2.97 4.86
CA ALA A 292 -12.11 3.26 3.48
C ALA A 292 -10.70 3.85 3.41
N ARG A 293 -10.00 3.57 2.32
CA ARG A 293 -8.67 4.13 2.07
C ARG A 293 -8.43 4.30 0.59
N ALA A 294 -7.77 5.40 0.24
CA ALA A 294 -7.23 5.59 -1.11
C ALA A 294 -6.09 4.58 -1.35
N LEU A 295 -5.99 4.13 -2.59
CA LEU A 295 -4.96 3.24 -3.10
C LEU A 295 -4.24 3.93 -4.25
N ILE A 296 -2.95 3.66 -4.40
CA ILE A 296 -2.16 4.17 -5.52
C ILE A 296 -2.07 3.07 -6.59
N GLU A 297 -2.39 3.40 -7.83
CA GLU A 297 -2.58 2.40 -8.88
C GLU A 297 -1.77 2.67 -10.16
N GLY A 298 -1.01 3.76 -10.22
CA GLY A 298 -0.28 4.17 -11.41
C GLY A 298 0.85 3.21 -11.80
N GLY A 299 1.43 2.49 -10.83
CA GLY A 299 2.43 1.48 -11.08
C GLY A 299 3.74 2.03 -11.68
N TYR A 300 4.41 1.22 -12.51
CA TYR A 300 5.74 1.47 -13.05
C TYR A 300 5.91 2.84 -13.73
N GLN A 301 4.95 3.23 -14.58
CA GLN A 301 5.02 4.46 -15.39
C GLN A 301 4.95 5.72 -14.54
N SER A 302 4.28 5.63 -13.39
CA SER A 302 4.01 6.75 -12.49
C SER A 302 4.94 6.78 -11.26
N LEU A 303 5.94 5.87 -11.18
CA LEU A 303 6.92 5.91 -10.10
C LEU A 303 7.73 7.20 -10.17
N PRO A 304 7.70 8.06 -9.15
CA PRO A 304 8.54 9.23 -9.09
C PRO A 304 10.02 8.83 -8.89
N LYS A 305 10.92 9.76 -9.01
CA LYS A 305 12.25 9.66 -8.45
C LYS A 305 12.13 9.51 -6.94
N MET A 306 12.66 8.44 -6.37
CA MET A 306 12.40 8.07 -4.98
C MET A 306 13.46 8.60 -4.00
N TYR A 307 14.35 9.46 -4.46
CA TYR A 307 15.37 10.11 -3.64
C TYR A 307 15.47 11.61 -3.96
N MET A 308 15.88 12.37 -2.98
CA MET A 308 16.22 13.79 -3.06
C MET A 308 17.32 14.12 -2.06
N PRO A 309 17.91 15.33 -2.08
CA PRO A 309 18.91 15.70 -1.08
C PRO A 309 18.37 15.56 0.35
N GLY A 310 19.02 14.72 1.16
CA GLY A 310 18.66 14.45 2.55
C GLY A 310 17.48 13.53 2.80
N ALA A 311 16.79 13.02 1.75
CA ALA A 311 15.59 12.20 1.99
C ALA A 311 15.32 11.12 0.92
N LEU A 312 14.47 10.16 1.31
CA LEU A 312 13.93 9.08 0.46
C LEU A 312 12.41 8.97 0.59
N LEU A 313 11.73 8.59 -0.52
CA LEU A 313 10.34 8.16 -0.55
C LEU A 313 10.27 6.64 -0.64
N VAL A 314 9.42 5.98 0.17
CA VAL A 314 9.27 4.52 0.17
C VAL A 314 7.80 4.07 0.21
N GLY A 315 7.56 2.85 -0.22
CA GLY A 315 6.22 2.25 -0.17
C GLY A 315 5.20 2.94 -1.06
N CYS A 316 3.96 2.99 -0.60
CA CYS A 316 2.87 3.63 -1.35
C CYS A 316 2.97 5.15 -1.40
N ASP A 317 3.86 5.79 -0.64
CA ASP A 317 4.16 7.20 -0.80
C ASP A 317 4.85 7.47 -2.16
N ALA A 318 5.67 6.54 -2.60
CA ALA A 318 6.26 6.52 -3.94
C ALA A 318 5.43 5.76 -4.99
N GLY A 319 4.40 4.99 -4.62
CA GLY A 319 3.57 4.26 -5.58
C GLY A 319 4.00 2.83 -5.88
N THR A 320 4.59 2.13 -4.93
CA THR A 320 5.12 0.77 -5.15
C THR A 320 4.06 -0.34 -5.17
N LEU A 321 2.76 -0.04 -5.08
CA LEU A 321 1.71 -1.05 -5.12
C LEU A 321 1.68 -1.76 -6.49
N ASN A 322 1.66 -3.09 -6.47
CA ASN A 322 1.38 -3.88 -7.67
C ASN A 322 -0.13 -4.07 -7.80
N MET A 323 -0.78 -3.21 -8.59
CA MET A 323 -2.22 -3.18 -8.75
C MET A 323 -2.78 -4.48 -9.35
N PRO A 324 -2.25 -5.05 -10.45
CA PRO A 324 -2.75 -6.33 -11.00
C PRO A 324 -2.68 -7.49 -10.02
N LYS A 325 -1.71 -7.47 -9.12
CA LYS A 325 -1.53 -8.45 -8.06
C LYS A 325 -2.47 -8.22 -6.87
N ILE A 326 -3.05 -7.02 -6.78
CA ILE A 326 -3.85 -6.56 -5.62
C ILE A 326 -3.02 -6.64 -4.33
N LYS A 327 -1.72 -6.39 -4.42
CA LYS A 327 -0.77 -6.48 -3.31
C LYS A 327 0.24 -5.35 -3.35
N GLY A 328 0.45 -4.72 -2.19
CA GLY A 328 1.42 -3.64 -2.06
C GLY A 328 2.32 -3.78 -0.81
N SER A 329 1.96 -4.64 0.15
CA SER A 329 2.71 -4.72 1.40
C SER A 329 4.12 -5.26 1.20
N HIS A 330 4.29 -6.31 0.38
CA HIS A 330 5.60 -6.90 0.07
C HIS A 330 6.51 -5.92 -0.71
N THR A 331 5.95 -5.18 -1.66
CA THR A 331 6.69 -4.17 -2.43
C THR A 331 7.05 -2.96 -1.57
N ALA A 332 6.15 -2.53 -0.69
CA ALA A 332 6.42 -1.48 0.28
C ALA A 332 7.56 -1.88 1.24
N MET A 333 7.52 -3.09 1.79
CA MET A 333 8.61 -3.63 2.62
C MET A 333 9.93 -3.71 1.85
N LYS A 334 9.92 -4.19 0.59
CA LYS A 334 11.14 -4.25 -0.23
C LYS A 334 11.74 -2.89 -0.49
N SER A 335 10.93 -1.87 -0.76
CA SER A 335 11.43 -0.51 -0.90
C SER A 335 12.10 0.00 0.39
N GLY A 336 11.55 -0.37 1.55
CA GLY A 336 12.15 -0.08 2.86
C GLY A 336 13.50 -0.77 3.08
N ILE A 337 13.64 -2.04 2.66
CA ILE A 337 14.93 -2.76 2.71
C ILE A 337 15.97 -2.01 1.86
N ILE A 338 15.62 -1.65 0.63
CA ILE A 338 16.52 -0.93 -0.28
C ILE A 338 16.90 0.44 0.29
N ALA A 339 15.93 1.15 0.91
CA ALA A 339 16.21 2.44 1.57
C ALA A 339 17.22 2.28 2.70
N ALA A 340 17.05 1.30 3.57
CA ALA A 340 17.99 1.04 4.65
C ALA A 340 19.41 0.73 4.14
N GLU A 341 19.55 -0.12 3.12
CA GLU A 341 20.83 -0.43 2.50
C GLU A 341 21.47 0.80 1.85
N THR A 342 20.66 1.69 1.27
CA THR A 342 21.16 2.95 0.68
C THR A 342 21.63 3.93 1.75
N ILE A 343 20.86 4.07 2.83
CA ILE A 343 21.18 4.94 3.96
C ILE A 343 22.48 4.47 4.63
N ILE A 344 22.67 3.17 4.80
CA ILE A 344 23.94 2.64 5.35
C ILE A 344 25.13 2.97 4.44
N ASP A 345 24.97 2.83 3.13
CA ASP A 345 26.01 3.22 2.17
C ASP A 345 26.30 4.73 2.22
N HIS A 346 25.26 5.55 2.39
CA HIS A 346 25.40 7.00 2.53
C HIS A 346 26.16 7.38 3.81
N ILE A 347 25.74 6.87 4.97
CA ILE A 347 26.32 7.24 6.27
C ILE A 347 27.73 6.67 6.45
N LYS A 348 27.99 5.42 6.04
CA LYS A 348 29.29 4.76 6.25
C LYS A 348 30.31 5.02 5.14
N ASN A 349 29.84 5.10 3.90
CA ASN A 349 30.69 5.11 2.71
C ASN A 349 30.62 6.42 1.94
N ASN A 350 29.90 7.41 2.45
CA ASN A 350 29.72 8.73 1.82
C ASN A 350 29.16 8.67 0.40
N LYS A 351 28.36 7.64 0.08
CA LYS A 351 27.72 7.51 -1.22
C LYS A 351 26.50 8.42 -1.32
N GLU A 352 26.22 8.92 -2.50
CA GLU A 352 25.02 9.70 -2.77
C GLU A 352 23.75 8.87 -2.61
N LEU A 353 22.64 9.49 -2.14
CA LEU A 353 21.34 8.82 -2.02
C LEU A 353 20.78 8.36 -3.39
N SER A 354 21.31 8.89 -4.51
CA SER A 354 21.00 8.46 -5.88
C SER A 354 21.25 6.97 -6.15
N VAL A 355 22.14 6.34 -5.38
CA VAL A 355 22.40 4.88 -5.42
C VAL A 355 21.08 4.06 -5.17
N PHE A 356 20.08 4.69 -4.54
CA PHE A 356 18.76 4.08 -4.36
C PHE A 356 18.15 3.61 -5.69
N GLU A 357 18.18 4.44 -6.74
CA GLU A 357 17.63 4.07 -8.05
C GLU A 357 18.36 2.89 -8.69
N GLU A 358 19.67 2.82 -8.56
CA GLU A 358 20.44 1.70 -9.05
C GLU A 358 20.05 0.39 -8.34
N LYS A 359 19.96 0.41 -7.01
CA LYS A 359 19.55 -0.75 -6.21
C LYS A 359 18.11 -1.14 -6.51
N LEU A 360 17.22 -0.16 -6.62
CA LEU A 360 15.81 -0.38 -6.98
C LEU A 360 15.72 -1.06 -8.35
N GLY A 361 16.39 -0.54 -9.37
CA GLY A 361 16.39 -1.08 -10.72
C GLY A 361 16.88 -2.53 -10.82
N LYS A 362 17.79 -2.94 -9.94
CA LYS A 362 18.29 -4.33 -9.82
C LYS A 362 17.36 -5.23 -9.00
N SER A 363 16.37 -4.68 -8.31
CA SER A 363 15.49 -5.41 -7.40
C SER A 363 14.38 -6.16 -8.10
N TRP A 364 13.88 -7.21 -7.46
CA TRP A 364 12.68 -7.91 -7.93
C TRP A 364 11.41 -7.03 -7.86
N LEU A 365 11.38 -6.01 -6.99
CA LEU A 365 10.28 -5.05 -6.92
C LEU A 365 10.14 -4.31 -8.25
N TYR A 366 11.23 -3.73 -8.76
CA TYR A 366 11.23 -2.99 -10.01
C TYR A 366 10.83 -3.88 -11.19
N LYS A 367 11.39 -5.09 -11.24
CA LYS A 367 11.05 -6.09 -12.24
C LYS A 367 9.56 -6.45 -12.20
N GLU A 368 9.01 -6.68 -11.00
CA GLU A 368 7.59 -7.02 -10.81
C GLU A 368 6.67 -5.90 -11.30
N LEU A 369 6.97 -4.65 -10.98
CA LEU A 369 6.20 -3.50 -11.47
C LEU A 369 6.34 -3.33 -12.99
N TYR A 370 7.54 -3.55 -13.54
CA TYR A 370 7.78 -3.50 -14.98
C TYR A 370 6.96 -4.57 -15.73
N GLU A 371 6.94 -5.80 -15.25
CA GLU A 371 6.16 -6.88 -15.86
C GLU A 371 4.64 -6.64 -15.78
N ALA A 372 4.17 -5.90 -14.77
CA ALA A 372 2.76 -5.54 -14.59
C ALA A 372 2.31 -4.25 -15.31
N ARG A 373 3.24 -3.48 -15.90
CA ARG A 373 3.06 -2.09 -16.35
C ARG A 373 1.92 -1.85 -17.35
N ASN A 374 1.62 -2.83 -18.18
CA ASN A 374 0.62 -2.67 -19.24
C ASN A 374 -0.82 -3.01 -18.79
N VAL A 375 -0.98 -3.61 -17.61
CA VAL A 375 -2.29 -4.12 -17.18
C VAL A 375 -3.27 -2.98 -16.88
N LYS A 376 -2.95 -2.08 -15.93
CA LYS A 376 -3.87 -0.98 -15.57
C LYS A 376 -4.23 -0.09 -16.76
N PRO A 377 -3.29 0.38 -17.59
CA PRO A 377 -3.63 1.23 -18.72
C PRO A 377 -4.55 0.56 -19.75
N SER A 378 -4.49 -0.76 -19.93
CA SER A 378 -5.34 -1.48 -20.87
C SER A 378 -6.84 -1.43 -20.51
N PHE A 379 -7.16 -1.26 -19.22
CA PHE A 379 -8.54 -1.13 -18.78
C PHE A 379 -9.20 0.21 -19.18
N SER A 380 -8.43 1.18 -19.67
CA SER A 380 -9.01 2.37 -20.32
C SER A 380 -9.85 2.03 -21.58
N TRP A 381 -9.68 0.84 -22.14
CA TRP A 381 -10.48 0.31 -23.24
C TRP A 381 -11.76 -0.40 -22.79
N GLY A 382 -12.04 -0.40 -21.49
CA GLY A 382 -13.15 -1.11 -20.84
C GLY A 382 -12.75 -2.49 -20.30
N LEU A 383 -13.61 -3.04 -19.45
CA LEU A 383 -13.36 -4.28 -18.70
C LEU A 383 -13.03 -5.47 -19.63
N ILE A 384 -13.84 -5.68 -20.67
CA ILE A 384 -13.71 -6.87 -21.53
C ILE A 384 -12.39 -6.84 -22.32
N LEU A 385 -12.09 -5.72 -22.99
CA LEU A 385 -10.85 -5.59 -23.77
C LEU A 385 -9.62 -5.58 -22.85
N GLY A 386 -9.71 -4.95 -21.69
CA GLY A 386 -8.67 -4.97 -20.68
C GLY A 386 -8.35 -6.38 -20.19
N ILE A 387 -9.36 -7.22 -19.94
CA ILE A 387 -9.16 -8.62 -19.54
C ILE A 387 -8.50 -9.44 -20.66
N ILE A 388 -8.98 -9.31 -21.91
CA ILE A 388 -8.40 -10.03 -23.06
C ILE A 388 -6.93 -9.65 -23.23
N PHE A 389 -6.64 -8.34 -23.25
CA PHE A 389 -5.27 -7.85 -23.39
C PHE A 389 -4.39 -8.32 -22.22
N THR A 390 -4.88 -8.22 -20.99
CA THR A 390 -4.16 -8.70 -19.80
C THR A 390 -3.84 -10.20 -19.91
N GLY A 391 -4.79 -11.00 -20.38
CA GLY A 391 -4.56 -12.42 -20.66
C GLY A 391 -3.42 -12.65 -21.65
N ILE A 392 -3.43 -11.93 -22.76
CA ILE A 392 -2.36 -12.00 -23.78
C ILE A 392 -1.03 -11.54 -23.17
N ASP A 393 -0.97 -10.34 -22.59
CA ASP A 393 0.27 -9.77 -22.05
C ASP A 393 0.86 -10.63 -20.92
N GLN A 394 0.05 -11.08 -19.97
CA GLN A 394 0.55 -11.76 -18.77
C GLN A 394 0.74 -13.27 -18.94
N ILE A 395 -0.11 -13.95 -19.75
CA ILE A 395 -0.02 -15.40 -19.92
C ILE A 395 0.94 -15.76 -21.06
N LEU A 396 0.81 -15.11 -22.23
CA LEU A 396 1.64 -15.44 -23.40
C LEU A 396 3.00 -14.74 -23.33
N PHE A 397 3.02 -13.45 -23.00
CA PHE A 397 4.25 -12.63 -23.03
C PHE A 397 4.86 -12.42 -21.64
N ARG A 398 4.20 -12.85 -20.56
CA ARG A 398 4.69 -12.69 -19.16
C ARG A 398 5.05 -11.25 -18.81
N GLY A 399 4.26 -10.28 -19.29
CA GLY A 399 4.49 -8.85 -19.10
C GLY A 399 5.69 -8.28 -19.88
N ARG A 400 6.20 -8.98 -20.89
CA ARG A 400 7.41 -8.60 -21.63
C ARG A 400 7.15 -8.09 -23.05
N LEU A 401 5.96 -7.56 -23.31
CA LEU A 401 5.70 -6.87 -24.57
C LEU A 401 6.70 -5.72 -24.77
N PRO A 402 7.18 -5.45 -26.02
CA PRO A 402 8.26 -4.49 -26.28
C PRO A 402 7.83 -3.02 -26.14
N PHE A 403 6.60 -2.75 -25.74
CA PHE A 403 6.06 -1.41 -25.54
C PHE A 403 5.48 -1.24 -24.14
N THR A 404 5.30 0.01 -23.75
CA THR A 404 4.66 0.41 -22.48
C THR A 404 3.44 1.27 -22.79
N LEU A 405 2.27 0.82 -22.35
CA LEU A 405 1.05 1.62 -22.40
C LEU A 405 1.15 2.74 -21.36
N LYS A 406 0.59 3.90 -21.70
CA LYS A 406 0.66 5.11 -20.86
C LYS A 406 -0.67 5.42 -20.16
N HIS A 407 -0.59 6.00 -18.98
CA HIS A 407 -1.70 6.73 -18.39
C HIS A 407 -1.79 8.11 -19.06
N LYS A 408 -2.86 8.34 -19.83
CA LYS A 408 -2.99 9.56 -20.64
C LYS A 408 -3.47 10.77 -19.86
N HIS A 409 -4.22 10.54 -18.79
CA HIS A 409 -4.91 11.55 -18.02
C HIS A 409 -4.80 11.29 -16.52
N ALA A 410 -4.78 12.35 -15.73
CA ALA A 410 -4.97 12.23 -14.29
C ALA A 410 -6.45 11.92 -13.99
N ASP A 411 -6.73 11.31 -12.82
CA ASP A 411 -8.09 10.86 -12.48
C ASP A 411 -9.12 11.98 -12.52
N HIS A 412 -8.76 13.20 -12.06
CA HIS A 412 -9.67 14.35 -12.05
C HIS A 412 -10.06 14.84 -13.44
N GLU A 413 -9.32 14.49 -14.48
CA GLU A 413 -9.62 14.81 -15.88
C GLU A 413 -10.64 13.86 -16.51
N ALA A 414 -11.03 12.79 -15.81
CA ALA A 414 -12.02 11.82 -16.29
C ALA A 414 -13.45 12.40 -16.35
N LEU A 415 -13.75 13.36 -15.47
CA LEU A 415 -15.02 14.06 -15.45
C LEU A 415 -14.97 15.24 -16.45
N LYS A 416 -16.01 15.31 -17.27
CA LYS A 416 -16.19 16.49 -18.15
C LYS A 416 -16.66 17.68 -17.30
N PRO A 417 -16.21 18.91 -17.64
CA PRO A 417 -16.71 20.12 -17.00
C PRO A 417 -18.21 20.26 -17.16
#